data_0d79cfb9709c8537c8929c5f347f0d43
#
_entry.id   0d79cfb9709c8537c8929c5f347f0d43
#
_cell.length_a   1.000
_cell.length_b   1.000
_cell.length_c   1.000
_cell.angle_alpha   90.00
_cell.angle_beta   90.00
_cell.angle_gamma   90.00
#
_symmetry.space_group_name_H-M   'P 1'
#
loop_
_entity.id
_entity.type
_entity.pdbx_description
1 polymer ?
#
loop_
_entity_poly.entity_id
_entity_poly.type
_entity_poly.pdbx_seq_one_letter_code
_entity_poly.pdbx_strand_id
1 'polypeptide(L)'
;MSAITILLVAIVALLAGMEGVLDEFQFHQPLVACTLIGLVTGHLQEGILLGGSLQMMALGWANVGAAVAPDAALASVASSIIMVLALNGGATDSAKAVTAAIAVAVPLSVAGLFLTMICRTLATAIAHAMDGCAEKGDFSGIERWQYAGILMQGLRIAIPAVFLCIIPAEAVTNALNAMPDWLSGGMAVGGGMVASVGYAMVINMMATKETWPFFILGFVLAAIPQLTLIALGLIGISLALIYLGLKDLAKQGGGMGGGSGDPLGDILNDYE
;
A
#
# COMPACT_ATOMS: atom_id res chain seq x y z
N MET A 1 -1.82 26.64 4.36
CA MET A 1 -3.12 25.93 4.33
C MET A 1 -4.11 26.59 5.28
N SER A 2 -5.45 26.48 5.03
CA SER A 2 -6.48 26.96 5.98
C SER A 2 -6.54 26.08 7.23
N ALA A 3 -7.03 26.59 8.36
CA ALA A 3 -7.19 25.81 9.59
C ALA A 3 -8.12 24.59 9.38
N ILE A 4 -9.17 24.75 8.56
CA ILE A 4 -10.11 23.67 8.21
C ILE A 4 -9.38 22.59 7.40
N THR A 5 -8.56 22.97 6.43
CA THR A 5 -7.78 22.02 5.63
C THR A 5 -6.81 21.25 6.50
N ILE A 6 -6.11 21.91 7.44
CA ILE A 6 -5.20 21.23 8.37
C ILE A 6 -5.96 20.22 9.25
N LEU A 7 -7.14 20.59 9.74
CA LEU A 7 -7.97 19.68 10.52
C LEU A 7 -8.40 18.46 9.70
N LEU A 8 -8.82 18.65 8.46
CA LEU A 8 -9.22 17.54 7.58
C LEU A 8 -8.03 16.62 7.24
N VAL A 9 -6.86 17.20 6.96
CA VAL A 9 -5.62 16.43 6.76
C VAL A 9 -5.24 15.65 8.02
N ALA A 10 -5.39 16.25 9.20
CA ALA A 10 -5.12 15.57 10.47
C ALA A 10 -6.07 14.39 10.71
N ILE A 11 -7.36 14.52 10.32
CA ILE A 11 -8.33 13.42 10.40
C ILE A 11 -7.94 12.29 9.45
N VAL A 12 -7.60 12.61 8.19
CA VAL A 12 -7.13 11.60 7.23
C VAL A 12 -5.88 10.89 7.74
N ALA A 13 -4.92 11.65 8.29
CA ALA A 13 -3.70 11.11 8.86
C ALA A 13 -3.97 10.21 10.09
N LEU A 14 -4.92 10.61 10.95
CA LEU A 14 -5.34 9.82 12.10
C LEU A 14 -5.94 8.48 11.65
N LEU A 15 -6.87 8.52 10.70
CA LEU A 15 -7.48 7.31 10.12
C LEU A 15 -6.43 6.40 9.47
N ALA A 16 -5.53 6.97 8.66
CA ALA A 16 -4.45 6.21 8.05
C ALA A 16 -3.54 5.54 9.09
N GLY A 17 -3.25 6.22 10.20
CA GLY A 17 -2.46 5.65 11.29
C GLY A 17 -3.17 4.53 12.05
N MET A 18 -4.47 4.65 12.28
CA MET A 18 -5.31 3.62 12.92
C MET A 18 -5.42 2.39 12.01
N GLU A 19 -5.69 2.59 10.73
CA GLU A 19 -5.86 1.52 9.75
C GLU A 19 -4.57 0.76 9.44
N GLY A 20 -3.41 1.33 9.69
CA GLY A 20 -2.13 0.62 9.61
C GLY A 20 -2.03 -0.57 10.59
N VAL A 21 -2.96 -0.69 11.54
CA VAL A 21 -3.06 -1.78 12.51
C VAL A 21 -4.39 -2.53 12.37
N LEU A 22 -5.50 -1.83 12.14
CA LEU A 22 -6.84 -2.42 11.99
C LEU A 22 -7.00 -3.17 10.67
N ASP A 23 -6.44 -2.61 9.59
CA ASP A 23 -6.41 -3.20 8.24
C ASP A 23 -7.81 -3.55 7.67
N GLU A 24 -8.82 -2.76 8.03
CA GLU A 24 -10.22 -3.01 7.63
C GLU A 24 -10.65 -2.17 6.42
N PHE A 25 -10.48 -0.83 6.51
CA PHE A 25 -10.94 0.12 5.48
C PHE A 25 -9.82 0.61 4.56
N GLN A 26 -8.60 0.16 4.76
CA GLN A 26 -7.42 0.44 3.92
C GLN A 26 -7.05 1.93 3.81
N PHE A 27 -7.42 2.78 4.79
CA PHE A 27 -7.06 4.20 4.79
C PHE A 27 -5.55 4.47 4.83
N HIS A 28 -4.76 3.48 5.25
CA HIS A 28 -3.29 3.54 5.27
C HIS A 28 -2.66 3.30 3.89
N GLN A 29 -3.43 2.75 2.95
CA GLN A 29 -2.93 2.45 1.61
C GLN A 29 -2.65 3.74 0.83
N PRO A 30 -1.51 3.81 0.11
CA PRO A 30 -1.10 5.02 -0.58
C PRO A 30 -2.15 5.59 -1.53
N LEU A 31 -2.83 4.74 -2.30
CA LEU A 31 -3.86 5.19 -3.23
C LEU A 31 -4.99 5.90 -2.50
N VAL A 32 -5.40 5.40 -1.33
CA VAL A 32 -6.50 5.97 -0.55
C VAL A 32 -6.05 7.25 0.18
N ALA A 33 -4.96 7.16 0.95
CA ALA A 33 -4.46 8.29 1.74
C ALA A 33 -4.11 9.51 0.89
N CYS A 34 -3.36 9.31 -0.21
CA CYS A 34 -2.98 10.40 -1.10
C CYS A 34 -4.18 11.02 -1.82
N THR A 35 -5.14 10.19 -2.26
CA THR A 35 -6.37 10.69 -2.89
C THR A 35 -7.20 11.51 -1.92
N LEU A 36 -7.36 11.06 -0.67
CA LEU A 36 -8.11 11.81 0.34
C LEU A 36 -7.43 13.15 0.69
N ILE A 37 -6.10 13.16 0.84
CA ILE A 37 -5.37 14.41 1.07
C ILE A 37 -5.49 15.33 -0.14
N GLY A 38 -5.35 14.81 -1.36
CA GLY A 38 -5.58 15.56 -2.59
C GLY A 38 -6.98 16.17 -2.66
N LEU A 39 -8.01 15.40 -2.26
CA LEU A 39 -9.39 15.86 -2.23
C LEU A 39 -9.59 17.02 -1.24
N VAL A 40 -9.13 16.88 0.00
CA VAL A 40 -9.34 17.92 1.04
C VAL A 40 -8.48 19.15 0.84
N THR A 41 -7.42 19.07 0.03
CA THR A 41 -6.52 20.18 -0.28
C THR A 41 -6.80 20.83 -1.64
N GLY A 42 -7.71 20.26 -2.45
CA GLY A 42 -8.05 20.78 -3.79
C GLY A 42 -7.10 20.33 -4.91
N HIS A 43 -6.24 19.34 -4.66
CA HIS A 43 -5.27 18.77 -5.61
C HIS A 43 -5.54 17.29 -5.87
N LEU A 44 -6.81 16.97 -6.21
CA LEU A 44 -7.28 15.57 -6.33
C LEU A 44 -6.51 14.80 -7.40
N GLN A 45 -6.26 15.40 -8.56
CA GLN A 45 -5.58 14.74 -9.67
C GLN A 45 -4.16 14.33 -9.30
N GLU A 46 -3.41 15.24 -8.70
CA GLU A 46 -2.05 15.00 -8.24
C GLU A 46 -2.03 13.98 -7.08
N GLY A 47 -3.02 14.02 -6.20
CA GLY A 47 -3.20 13.03 -5.14
C GLY A 47 -3.40 11.61 -5.66
N ILE A 48 -4.23 11.45 -6.70
CA ILE A 48 -4.44 10.15 -7.36
C ILE A 48 -3.15 9.66 -8.04
N LEU A 49 -2.45 10.54 -8.78
CA LEU A 49 -1.20 10.19 -9.46
C LEU A 49 -0.10 9.77 -8.47
N LEU A 50 0.06 10.53 -7.40
CA LEU A 50 0.99 10.20 -6.32
C LEU A 50 0.60 8.88 -5.65
N GLY A 51 -0.67 8.74 -5.28
CA GLY A 51 -1.17 7.55 -4.60
C GLY A 51 -1.02 6.30 -5.45
N GLY A 52 -1.34 6.34 -6.74
CA GLY A 52 -1.15 5.24 -7.68
C GLY A 52 0.32 4.83 -7.78
N SER A 53 1.22 5.80 -7.91
CA SER A 53 2.67 5.53 -8.00
C SER A 53 3.21 4.90 -6.71
N LEU A 54 2.83 5.44 -5.54
CA LEU A 54 3.27 4.91 -4.25
C LEU A 54 2.62 3.56 -3.92
N GLN A 55 1.38 3.32 -4.38
CA GLN A 55 0.71 2.03 -4.21
C GLN A 55 1.49 0.91 -4.89
N MET A 56 2.03 1.16 -6.08
CA MET A 56 2.86 0.19 -6.78
C MET A 56 4.14 -0.13 -6.00
N MET A 57 4.73 0.85 -5.31
CA MET A 57 5.89 0.64 -4.43
C MET A 57 5.51 -0.13 -3.16
N ALA A 58 4.34 0.17 -2.60
CA ALA A 58 3.87 -0.40 -1.35
C ALA A 58 3.34 -1.83 -1.47
N LEU A 59 3.19 -2.39 -2.68
CA LEU A 59 2.71 -3.76 -2.88
C LEU A 59 3.53 -4.81 -2.11
N GLY A 60 4.82 -4.55 -1.90
CA GLY A 60 5.70 -5.42 -1.11
C GLY A 60 5.83 -5.03 0.37
N TRP A 61 5.13 -3.98 0.82
CA TRP A 61 5.23 -3.50 2.21
C TRP A 61 4.21 -4.17 3.10
N ALA A 62 4.30 -5.50 3.19
CA ALA A 62 3.47 -6.27 4.10
C ALA A 62 4.25 -6.70 5.33
N ASN A 63 3.62 -6.62 6.50
CA ASN A 63 4.18 -7.18 7.72
C ASN A 63 4.09 -8.71 7.64
N VAL A 64 5.23 -9.40 7.82
CA VAL A 64 5.29 -10.86 7.82
C VAL A 64 5.91 -11.33 9.12
N GLY A 65 5.13 -11.91 9.98
CA GLY A 65 5.56 -12.35 11.30
C GLY A 65 6.09 -11.18 12.15
N ALA A 66 7.31 -11.27 12.64
CA ALA A 66 7.98 -10.23 13.44
C ALA A 66 8.62 -9.12 12.56
N ALA A 67 8.73 -9.33 11.25
CA ALA A 67 9.30 -8.33 10.35
C ALA A 67 8.31 -7.18 10.16
N VAL A 68 8.82 -5.96 10.32
CA VAL A 68 8.05 -4.73 10.15
C VAL A 68 8.41 -4.11 8.81
N ALA A 69 7.41 -3.95 7.96
CA ALA A 69 7.57 -3.28 6.67
C ALA A 69 7.77 -1.76 6.84
N PRO A 70 8.32 -1.07 5.82
CA PRO A 70 8.29 0.38 5.75
C PRO A 70 6.86 0.92 5.93
N ASP A 71 6.71 2.05 6.60
CA ASP A 71 5.40 2.60 6.95
C ASP A 71 4.73 3.29 5.77
N ALA A 72 3.76 2.62 5.16
CA ALA A 72 3.01 3.14 4.02
C ALA A 72 2.14 4.35 4.41
N ALA A 73 1.58 4.38 5.62
CA ALA A 73 0.73 5.47 6.09
C ALA A 73 1.52 6.78 6.19
N LEU A 74 2.69 6.76 6.86
CA LEU A 74 3.51 7.97 6.97
C LEU A 74 4.06 8.39 5.61
N ALA A 75 4.54 7.45 4.79
CA ALA A 75 5.02 7.75 3.46
C ALA A 75 3.96 8.47 2.62
N SER A 76 2.74 7.95 2.60
CA SER A 76 1.63 8.49 1.80
C SER A 76 1.17 9.85 2.29
N VAL A 77 0.90 9.95 3.60
CA VAL A 77 0.40 11.20 4.20
C VAL A 77 1.45 12.31 4.09
N ALA A 78 2.69 12.05 4.49
CA ALA A 78 3.71 13.08 4.52
C ALA A 78 4.14 13.51 3.11
N SER A 79 4.30 12.59 2.16
CA SER A 79 4.63 12.93 0.78
C SER A 79 3.51 13.71 0.09
N SER A 80 2.23 13.39 0.37
CA SER A 80 1.10 14.16 -0.14
C SER A 80 1.08 15.59 0.40
N ILE A 81 1.35 15.78 1.69
CA ILE A 81 1.44 17.12 2.29
C ILE A 81 2.58 17.91 1.65
N ILE A 82 3.76 17.31 1.45
CA ILE A 82 4.91 17.93 0.81
C ILE A 82 4.57 18.32 -0.63
N MET A 83 3.91 17.44 -1.40
CA MET A 83 3.45 17.74 -2.75
C MET A 83 2.50 18.95 -2.78
N VAL A 84 1.49 18.96 -1.90
CA VAL A 84 0.52 20.07 -1.81
C VAL A 84 1.20 21.38 -1.40
N LEU A 85 2.15 21.34 -0.46
CA LEU A 85 2.92 22.52 -0.08
C LEU A 85 3.78 23.04 -1.25
N ALA A 86 4.40 22.15 -2.02
CA ALA A 86 5.16 22.53 -3.21
C ALA A 86 4.26 23.21 -4.25
N LEU A 87 3.08 22.64 -4.53
CA LEU A 87 2.11 23.23 -5.47
C LEU A 87 1.60 24.60 -5.00
N ASN A 88 1.26 24.73 -3.72
CA ASN A 88 0.84 25.99 -3.13
C ASN A 88 1.97 27.03 -3.04
N GLY A 89 3.23 26.60 -3.01
CA GLY A 89 4.42 27.45 -3.02
C GLY A 89 4.85 27.92 -4.41
N GLY A 90 4.04 27.69 -5.43
CA GLY A 90 4.26 28.19 -6.80
C GLY A 90 5.01 27.22 -7.72
N ALA A 91 5.07 25.94 -7.41
CA ALA A 91 5.55 24.94 -8.37
C ALA A 91 4.63 24.94 -9.61
N THR A 92 5.16 25.43 -10.73
CA THR A 92 4.41 25.55 -12.00
C THR A 92 4.19 24.22 -12.72
N ASP A 93 4.96 23.19 -12.34
CA ASP A 93 4.93 21.87 -12.94
C ASP A 93 4.46 20.84 -11.91
N SER A 94 3.19 20.44 -12.01
CA SER A 94 2.59 19.44 -11.12
C SER A 94 3.28 18.06 -11.24
N ALA A 95 3.79 17.70 -12.42
CA ALA A 95 4.51 16.43 -12.61
C ALA A 95 5.83 16.42 -11.82
N LYS A 96 6.54 17.55 -11.75
CA LYS A 96 7.74 17.67 -10.91
C LYS A 96 7.43 17.60 -9.42
N ALA A 97 6.33 18.23 -8.97
CA ALA A 97 5.91 18.14 -7.57
C ALA A 97 5.57 16.72 -7.17
N VAL A 98 4.85 15.97 -8.00
CA VAL A 98 4.54 14.54 -7.79
C VAL A 98 5.83 13.71 -7.77
N THR A 99 6.73 13.90 -8.73
CA THR A 99 8.01 13.15 -8.78
C THR A 99 8.88 13.41 -7.54
N ALA A 100 8.97 14.67 -7.09
CA ALA A 100 9.68 15.02 -5.88
C ALA A 100 9.03 14.40 -4.63
N ALA A 101 7.70 14.36 -4.56
CA ALA A 101 6.97 13.71 -3.46
C ALA A 101 7.23 12.20 -3.43
N ILE A 102 7.26 11.53 -4.58
CA ILE A 102 7.62 10.11 -4.69
C ILE A 102 9.05 9.89 -4.17
N ALA A 103 10.00 10.74 -4.54
CA ALA A 103 11.39 10.60 -4.12
C ALA A 103 11.56 10.69 -2.59
N VAL A 104 10.79 11.53 -1.90
CA VAL A 104 10.86 11.66 -0.43
C VAL A 104 10.01 10.61 0.31
N ALA A 105 9.08 9.94 -0.35
CA ALA A 105 8.20 8.96 0.28
C ALA A 105 8.97 7.75 0.86
N VAL A 106 10.01 7.27 0.16
CA VAL A 106 10.82 6.14 0.62
C VAL A 106 11.58 6.45 1.92
N PRO A 107 12.34 7.55 2.05
CA PRO A 107 12.92 7.93 3.32
C PRO A 107 11.88 8.14 4.43
N LEU A 108 10.71 8.71 4.10
CA LEU A 108 9.62 8.91 5.06
C LEU A 108 9.04 7.57 5.54
N SER A 109 8.95 6.56 4.69
CA SER A 109 8.51 5.23 5.09
C SER A 109 9.43 4.59 6.12
N VAL A 110 10.75 4.80 5.97
CA VAL A 110 11.76 4.34 6.93
C VAL A 110 11.66 5.14 8.23
N ALA A 111 11.46 6.46 8.17
CA ALA A 111 11.22 7.27 9.36
C ALA A 111 9.95 6.79 10.11
N GLY A 112 8.90 6.44 9.38
CA GLY A 112 7.68 5.84 9.93
C GLY A 112 7.92 4.52 10.64
N LEU A 113 8.84 3.70 10.14
CA LEU A 113 9.24 2.47 10.79
C LEU A 113 9.77 2.71 12.21
N PHE A 114 10.61 3.73 12.42
CA PHE A 114 11.09 4.10 13.76
C PHE A 114 9.94 4.50 14.68
N LEU A 115 8.99 5.31 14.19
CA LEU A 115 7.80 5.68 14.97
C LEU A 115 6.95 4.44 15.30
N THR A 116 6.81 3.51 14.38
CA THR A 116 6.13 2.23 14.59
C THR A 116 6.79 1.42 15.70
N MET A 117 8.12 1.34 15.72
CA MET A 117 8.86 0.64 16.77
C MET A 117 8.63 1.25 18.14
N ILE A 118 8.63 2.58 18.24
CA ILE A 118 8.31 3.29 19.49
C ILE A 118 6.90 2.94 19.97
N CYS A 119 5.90 3.04 19.08
CA CYS A 119 4.51 2.71 19.44
C CYS A 119 4.33 1.24 19.81
N ARG A 120 5.01 0.30 19.16
CA ARG A 120 4.98 -1.12 19.53
C ARG A 120 5.55 -1.35 20.92
N THR A 121 6.61 -0.64 21.30
CA THR A 121 7.16 -0.70 22.65
C THR A 121 6.17 -0.17 23.69
N LEU A 122 5.51 0.96 23.39
CA LEU A 122 4.48 1.54 24.27
C LEU A 122 3.22 0.65 24.34
N ALA A 123 2.86 -0.04 23.26
CA ALA A 123 1.73 -0.96 23.22
C ALA A 123 1.88 -2.14 24.21
N THR A 124 3.11 -2.53 24.55
CA THR A 124 3.35 -3.56 25.58
C THR A 124 2.79 -3.12 26.95
N ALA A 125 2.97 -1.85 27.33
CA ALA A 125 2.42 -1.32 28.57
C ALA A 125 0.88 -1.31 28.55
N ILE A 126 0.27 -0.99 27.39
CA ILE A 126 -1.18 -1.04 27.20
C ILE A 126 -1.69 -2.47 27.34
N ALA A 127 -1.01 -3.46 26.74
CA ALA A 127 -1.37 -4.87 26.87
C ALA A 127 -1.36 -5.34 28.33
N HIS A 128 -0.31 -5.02 29.09
CA HIS A 128 -0.26 -5.35 30.53
C HIS A 128 -1.36 -4.65 31.35
N ALA A 129 -1.74 -3.42 30.99
CA ALA A 129 -2.87 -2.75 31.63
C ALA A 129 -4.20 -3.47 31.33
N MET A 130 -4.37 -3.98 30.10
CA MET A 130 -5.54 -4.81 29.71
C MET A 130 -5.56 -6.14 30.47
N ASP A 131 -4.41 -6.80 30.64
CA ASP A 131 -4.30 -8.02 31.43
C ASP A 131 -4.76 -7.78 32.89
N GLY A 132 -4.32 -6.68 33.52
CA GLY A 132 -4.77 -6.31 34.85
C GLY A 132 -6.26 -5.96 34.98
N CYS A 133 -6.90 -5.50 33.88
CA CYS A 133 -8.36 -5.35 33.81
C CYS A 133 -9.05 -6.71 33.66
N ALA A 134 -8.48 -7.61 32.86
CA ALA A 134 -9.01 -8.95 32.62
C ALA A 134 -9.03 -9.78 33.90
N GLU A 135 -7.97 -9.73 34.71
CA GLU A 135 -7.90 -10.40 36.00
C GLU A 135 -9.01 -9.95 36.99
N LYS A 136 -9.48 -8.71 36.85
CA LYS A 136 -10.55 -8.13 37.69
C LYS A 136 -11.95 -8.30 37.05
N GLY A 137 -12.04 -8.85 35.83
CA GLY A 137 -13.30 -8.93 35.11
C GLY A 137 -13.84 -7.58 34.64
N ASP A 138 -12.97 -6.53 34.54
CA ASP A 138 -13.35 -5.19 34.08
C ASP A 138 -13.29 -5.09 32.54
N PHE A 139 -14.36 -5.50 31.86
CA PHE A 139 -14.49 -5.41 30.41
C PHE A 139 -14.40 -3.97 29.89
N SER A 140 -15.00 -3.02 30.60
CA SER A 140 -14.95 -1.59 30.22
C SER A 140 -13.53 -1.03 30.34
N GLY A 141 -12.72 -1.54 31.25
CA GLY A 141 -11.30 -1.21 31.34
C GLY A 141 -10.52 -1.72 30.13
N ILE A 142 -10.79 -2.94 29.67
CA ILE A 142 -10.17 -3.53 28.49
C ILE A 142 -10.51 -2.69 27.25
N GLU A 143 -11.78 -2.35 27.05
CA GLU A 143 -12.22 -1.52 25.92
C GLU A 143 -11.54 -0.14 25.90
N ARG A 144 -11.44 0.52 27.06
CA ARG A 144 -10.77 1.84 27.16
C ARG A 144 -9.29 1.76 26.78
N TRP A 145 -8.59 0.74 27.21
CA TRP A 145 -7.18 0.54 26.84
C TRP A 145 -7.01 0.18 25.36
N GLN A 146 -7.94 -0.59 24.80
CA GLN A 146 -7.98 -0.89 23.38
C GLN A 146 -8.11 0.39 22.53
N TYR A 147 -9.08 1.26 22.88
CA TYR A 147 -9.23 2.55 22.18
C TYR A 147 -8.00 3.45 22.37
N ALA A 148 -7.38 3.46 23.54
CA ALA A 148 -6.15 4.20 23.77
C ALA A 148 -5.01 3.71 22.85
N GLY A 149 -4.88 2.39 22.67
CA GLY A 149 -3.90 1.79 21.75
C GLY A 149 -4.14 2.17 20.30
N ILE A 150 -5.39 2.10 19.84
CA ILE A 150 -5.77 2.49 18.48
C ILE A 150 -5.50 3.99 18.26
N LEU A 151 -5.92 4.84 19.20
CA LEU A 151 -5.67 6.29 19.11
C LEU A 151 -4.17 6.61 19.09
N MET A 152 -3.36 5.92 19.88
CA MET A 152 -1.91 6.08 19.85
C MET A 152 -1.32 5.80 18.46
N GLN A 153 -1.80 4.77 17.79
CA GLN A 153 -1.39 4.46 16.41
C GLN A 153 -1.83 5.54 15.42
N GLY A 154 -3.04 6.08 15.58
CA GLY A 154 -3.51 7.21 14.77
C GLY A 154 -2.66 8.47 14.98
N LEU A 155 -2.37 8.81 16.24
CA LEU A 155 -1.57 9.98 16.59
C LEU A 155 -0.12 9.89 16.07
N ARG A 156 0.43 8.69 15.96
CA ARG A 156 1.75 8.43 15.38
C ARG A 156 1.92 9.03 13.98
N ILE A 157 0.85 9.03 13.19
CA ILE A 157 0.83 9.62 11.84
C ILE A 157 0.28 11.05 11.86
N ALA A 158 -0.76 11.32 12.65
CA ALA A 158 -1.40 12.62 12.68
C ALA A 158 -0.49 13.73 13.22
N ILE A 159 0.32 13.46 14.25
CA ILE A 159 1.23 14.46 14.82
C ILE A 159 2.26 14.94 13.79
N PRO A 160 3.05 14.07 13.13
CA PRO A 160 3.96 14.51 12.06
C PRO A 160 3.24 15.21 10.90
N ALA A 161 2.04 14.77 10.54
CA ALA A 161 1.25 15.38 9.47
C ALA A 161 0.89 16.84 9.80
N VAL A 162 0.41 17.10 11.02
CA VAL A 162 0.10 18.46 11.48
C VAL A 162 1.36 19.33 11.50
N PHE A 163 2.49 18.81 11.98
CA PHE A 163 3.76 19.54 11.95
C PHE A 163 4.18 19.91 10.53
N LEU A 164 4.04 19.00 9.57
CA LEU A 164 4.33 19.28 8.16
C LEU A 164 3.40 20.37 7.59
N CYS A 165 2.12 20.37 7.95
CA CYS A 165 1.17 21.39 7.48
C CYS A 165 1.48 22.82 7.96
N ILE A 166 2.27 22.97 9.04
CA ILE A 166 2.66 24.27 9.59
C ILE A 166 3.88 24.84 8.86
N ILE A 167 4.65 24.01 8.16
CA ILE A 167 5.84 24.44 7.42
C ILE A 167 5.40 25.39 6.28
N PRO A 168 6.07 26.55 6.10
CA PRO A 168 5.81 27.45 4.98
C PRO A 168 6.03 26.74 3.63
N ALA A 169 5.10 26.94 2.70
CA ALA A 169 5.17 26.31 1.37
C ALA A 169 6.45 26.66 0.61
N GLU A 170 6.92 27.91 0.75
CA GLU A 170 8.16 28.39 0.15
C GLU A 170 9.40 27.65 0.69
N ALA A 171 9.39 27.27 1.97
CA ALA A 171 10.49 26.52 2.57
C ALA A 171 10.59 25.11 1.96
N VAL A 172 9.46 24.46 1.70
CA VAL A 172 9.40 23.14 1.04
C VAL A 172 9.87 23.27 -0.41
N THR A 173 9.37 24.25 -1.14
CA THR A 173 9.76 24.49 -2.55
C THR A 173 11.26 24.80 -2.66
N ASN A 174 11.79 25.64 -1.77
CA ASN A 174 13.22 25.96 -1.74
C ASN A 174 14.08 24.74 -1.40
N ALA A 175 13.64 23.91 -0.44
CA ALA A 175 14.35 22.67 -0.10
C ALA A 175 14.36 21.66 -1.26
N LEU A 176 13.25 21.51 -1.97
CA LEU A 176 13.16 20.63 -3.15
C LEU A 176 14.02 21.15 -4.31
N ASN A 177 14.02 22.48 -4.56
CA ASN A 177 14.84 23.10 -5.59
C ASN A 177 16.34 23.10 -5.25
N ALA A 178 16.69 23.09 -3.97
CA ALA A 178 18.09 23.01 -3.52
C ALA A 178 18.63 21.56 -3.54
N MET A 179 17.76 20.57 -3.78
CA MET A 179 18.17 19.17 -3.84
C MET A 179 19.02 18.92 -5.08
N PRO A 180 20.26 18.42 -4.95
CA PRO A 180 21.11 18.11 -6.09
C PRO A 180 20.51 17.04 -6.98
N ASP A 181 20.72 17.14 -8.30
CA ASP A 181 20.16 16.19 -9.28
C ASP A 181 20.60 14.74 -9.03
N TRP A 182 21.83 14.52 -8.55
CA TRP A 182 22.32 13.19 -8.20
C TRP A 182 21.53 12.58 -7.03
N LEU A 183 21.08 13.41 -6.07
CA LEU A 183 20.31 12.95 -4.91
C LEU A 183 18.87 12.64 -5.31
N SER A 184 18.20 13.55 -6.03
CA SER A 184 16.83 13.33 -6.52
C SER A 184 16.75 12.15 -7.49
N GLY A 185 17.72 12.03 -8.41
CA GLY A 185 17.86 10.90 -9.31
C GLY A 185 18.15 9.59 -8.56
N GLY A 186 19.04 9.60 -7.58
CA GLY A 186 19.35 8.45 -6.72
C GLY A 186 18.13 7.98 -5.91
N MET A 187 17.35 8.90 -5.35
CA MET A 187 16.11 8.58 -4.63
C MET A 187 15.04 8.00 -5.57
N ALA A 188 14.91 8.53 -6.79
CA ALA A 188 13.99 7.99 -7.80
C ALA A 188 14.35 6.56 -8.22
N VAL A 189 15.66 6.30 -8.47
CA VAL A 189 16.16 4.94 -8.76
C VAL A 189 15.95 4.02 -7.56
N GLY A 190 16.27 4.47 -6.35
CA GLY A 190 16.04 3.72 -5.11
C GLY A 190 14.56 3.36 -4.92
N GLY A 191 13.65 4.31 -5.17
CA GLY A 191 12.21 4.07 -5.17
C GLY A 191 11.79 2.98 -6.18
N GLY A 192 12.32 3.04 -7.41
CA GLY A 192 12.09 2.02 -8.42
C GLY A 192 12.61 0.64 -8.02
N MET A 193 13.77 0.56 -7.34
CA MET A 193 14.30 -0.70 -6.82
C MET A 193 13.40 -1.28 -5.72
N VAL A 194 12.90 -0.46 -4.80
CA VAL A 194 11.96 -0.90 -3.76
C VAL A 194 10.67 -1.44 -4.38
N ALA A 195 10.13 -0.75 -5.41
CA ALA A 195 8.98 -1.24 -6.17
C ALA A 195 9.26 -2.61 -6.81
N SER A 196 10.44 -2.78 -7.44
CA SER A 196 10.84 -4.05 -8.06
C SER A 196 10.92 -5.20 -7.05
N VAL A 197 11.43 -4.93 -5.83
CA VAL A 197 11.44 -5.91 -4.74
C VAL A 197 10.01 -6.24 -4.31
N GLY A 198 9.12 -5.23 -4.20
CA GLY A 198 7.70 -5.43 -3.92
C GLY A 198 7.02 -6.35 -4.92
N TYR A 199 7.21 -6.11 -6.22
CA TYR A 199 6.71 -7.00 -7.27
C TYR A 199 7.28 -8.41 -7.16
N ALA A 200 8.59 -8.55 -6.92
CA ALA A 200 9.22 -9.86 -6.77
C ALA A 200 8.64 -10.64 -5.59
N MET A 201 8.34 -9.97 -4.47
CA MET A 201 7.69 -10.60 -3.32
C MET A 201 6.27 -11.08 -3.65
N VAL A 202 5.45 -10.23 -4.27
CA VAL A 202 4.08 -10.61 -4.69
C VAL A 202 4.12 -11.79 -5.67
N ILE A 203 4.98 -11.74 -6.68
CA ILE A 203 5.15 -12.83 -7.65
C ILE A 203 5.54 -14.11 -6.92
N ASN A 204 6.51 -14.06 -6.01
CA ASN A 204 6.98 -15.24 -5.27
C ASN A 204 5.89 -15.83 -4.35
N MET A 205 5.05 -15.00 -3.75
CA MET A 205 3.93 -15.45 -2.91
C MET A 205 2.81 -16.13 -3.73
N MET A 206 2.59 -15.65 -4.95
CA MET A 206 1.54 -16.14 -5.84
C MET A 206 2.03 -17.23 -6.82
N ALA A 207 3.34 -17.47 -6.87
CA ALA A 207 3.95 -18.36 -7.84
C ALA A 207 3.60 -19.82 -7.56
N THR A 208 2.86 -20.42 -8.47
CA THR A 208 2.60 -21.86 -8.56
C THR A 208 3.06 -22.35 -9.93
N LYS A 209 3.23 -23.66 -10.10
CA LYS A 209 3.54 -24.21 -11.42
C LYS A 209 2.50 -23.85 -12.48
N GLU A 210 1.25 -23.62 -12.05
CA GLU A 210 0.12 -23.27 -12.91
C GLU A 210 0.14 -21.78 -13.31
N THR A 211 0.66 -20.89 -12.45
CA THR A 211 0.65 -19.43 -12.68
C THR A 211 1.89 -18.92 -13.40
N TRP A 212 3.01 -19.64 -13.40
CA TRP A 212 4.23 -19.25 -14.09
C TRP A 212 4.07 -18.93 -15.60
N PRO A 213 3.26 -19.68 -16.38
CA PRO A 213 3.04 -19.34 -17.79
C PRO A 213 2.42 -17.96 -17.98
N PHE A 214 1.52 -17.54 -17.07
CA PHE A 214 0.89 -16.22 -17.14
C PHE A 214 1.88 -15.09 -16.80
N PHE A 215 2.84 -15.33 -15.90
CA PHE A 215 3.93 -14.41 -15.63
C PHE A 215 4.81 -14.18 -16.87
N ILE A 216 5.22 -15.27 -17.53
CA ILE A 216 6.04 -15.19 -18.75
C ILE A 216 5.28 -14.43 -19.85
N LEU A 217 3.98 -14.72 -20.02
CA LEU A 217 3.14 -14.02 -20.98
C LEU A 217 3.06 -12.52 -20.67
N GLY A 218 2.81 -12.16 -19.41
CA GLY A 218 2.77 -10.76 -18.97
C GLY A 218 4.10 -10.05 -19.18
N PHE A 219 5.22 -10.72 -18.92
CA PHE A 219 6.57 -10.18 -19.13
C PHE A 219 6.83 -9.86 -20.60
N VAL A 220 6.44 -10.76 -21.52
CA VAL A 220 6.57 -10.54 -22.97
C VAL A 220 5.67 -9.38 -23.44
N LEU A 221 4.41 -9.34 -22.95
CA LEU A 221 3.48 -8.26 -23.30
C LEU A 221 3.96 -6.90 -22.78
N ALA A 222 4.57 -6.85 -21.61
CA ALA A 222 5.12 -5.62 -21.04
C ALA A 222 6.27 -5.02 -21.87
N ALA A 223 6.95 -5.82 -22.69
CA ALA A 223 7.99 -5.36 -23.59
C ALA A 223 7.44 -4.62 -24.83
N ILE A 224 6.13 -4.61 -25.07
CA ILE A 224 5.48 -3.95 -26.20
C ILE A 224 5.11 -2.51 -25.80
N PRO A 225 5.81 -1.46 -26.29
CA PRO A 225 5.61 -0.08 -25.83
C PRO A 225 4.21 0.50 -26.12
N GLN A 226 3.49 -0.08 -27.09
CA GLN A 226 2.16 0.37 -27.50
C GLN A 226 1.05 -0.09 -26.54
N LEU A 227 1.33 -1.08 -25.69
CA LEU A 227 0.36 -1.56 -24.71
C LEU A 227 0.38 -0.67 -23.47
N THR A 228 -0.78 -0.07 -23.19
CA THR A 228 -0.96 0.71 -21.95
C THR A 228 -1.14 -0.23 -20.75
N LEU A 229 -0.88 0.27 -19.54
CA LEU A 229 -1.13 -0.49 -18.30
C LEU A 229 -2.60 -0.94 -18.18
N ILE A 230 -3.54 -0.12 -18.68
CA ILE A 230 -4.96 -0.47 -18.71
C ILE A 230 -5.19 -1.66 -19.65
N ALA A 231 -4.59 -1.64 -20.85
CA ALA A 231 -4.71 -2.75 -21.79
C ALA A 231 -4.12 -4.05 -21.21
N LEU A 232 -2.95 -3.99 -20.57
CA LEU A 232 -2.34 -5.14 -19.88
C LEU A 232 -3.22 -5.66 -18.74
N GLY A 233 -3.81 -4.76 -17.96
CA GLY A 233 -4.75 -5.12 -16.89
C GLY A 233 -5.98 -5.85 -17.42
N LEU A 234 -6.60 -5.35 -18.49
CA LEU A 234 -7.77 -5.98 -19.11
C LEU A 234 -7.44 -7.34 -19.74
N ILE A 235 -6.27 -7.47 -20.38
CA ILE A 235 -5.77 -8.76 -20.88
C ILE A 235 -5.59 -9.74 -19.71
N GLY A 236 -5.00 -9.30 -18.60
CA GLY A 236 -4.81 -10.11 -17.40
C GLY A 236 -6.12 -10.60 -16.80
N ILE A 237 -7.11 -9.73 -16.66
CA ILE A 237 -8.46 -10.09 -16.20
C ILE A 237 -9.11 -11.11 -17.14
N SER A 238 -9.03 -10.89 -18.45
CA SER A 238 -9.60 -11.79 -19.45
C SER A 238 -8.97 -13.18 -19.37
N LEU A 239 -7.65 -13.26 -19.26
CA LEU A 239 -6.93 -14.53 -19.10
C LEU A 239 -7.29 -15.24 -17.81
N ALA A 240 -7.43 -14.50 -16.70
CA ALA A 240 -7.85 -15.07 -15.42
C ALA A 240 -9.26 -15.66 -15.49
N LEU A 241 -10.21 -14.98 -16.13
CA LEU A 241 -11.57 -15.47 -16.31
C LEU A 241 -11.62 -16.71 -17.20
N ILE A 242 -10.85 -16.74 -18.30
CA ILE A 242 -10.73 -17.90 -19.17
C ILE A 242 -10.16 -19.09 -18.39
N TYR A 243 -9.08 -18.87 -17.64
CA TYR A 243 -8.46 -19.93 -16.82
C TYR A 243 -9.42 -20.50 -15.78
N LEU A 244 -10.15 -19.63 -15.06
CA LEU A 244 -11.15 -20.08 -14.08
C LEU A 244 -12.27 -20.86 -14.75
N GLY A 245 -12.78 -20.40 -15.89
CA GLY A 245 -13.81 -21.12 -16.66
C GLY A 245 -13.34 -22.51 -17.12
N LEU A 246 -12.11 -22.63 -17.61
CA LEU A 246 -11.53 -23.92 -17.98
C LEU A 246 -11.34 -24.85 -16.79
N LYS A 247 -10.92 -24.32 -15.64
CA LYS A 247 -10.77 -25.08 -14.40
C LYS A 247 -12.11 -25.61 -13.88
N ASP A 248 -13.18 -24.82 -13.98
CA ASP A 248 -14.52 -25.24 -13.59
C ASP A 248 -15.10 -26.30 -14.55
N LEU A 249 -14.86 -26.17 -15.86
CA LEU A 249 -15.22 -27.20 -16.84
C LEU A 249 -14.48 -28.51 -16.58
N ALA A 250 -13.19 -28.44 -16.26
CA ALA A 250 -12.40 -29.63 -15.94
C ALA A 250 -12.91 -30.32 -14.66
N LYS A 251 -13.37 -29.56 -13.65
CA LYS A 251 -14.00 -30.14 -12.45
C LYS A 251 -15.36 -30.78 -12.72
N GLN A 252 -16.15 -30.18 -13.62
CA GLN A 252 -17.45 -30.73 -14.01
C GLN A 252 -17.32 -31.97 -14.91
N GLY A 253 -16.29 -32.01 -15.78
CA GLY A 253 -15.99 -33.16 -16.63
C GLY A 253 -15.41 -34.35 -15.86
N GLY A 254 -14.76 -34.13 -14.70
CA GLY A 254 -14.26 -35.18 -13.83
C GLY A 254 -15.31 -35.85 -12.92
N GLY A 255 -16.54 -35.32 -12.92
CA GLY A 255 -17.66 -35.87 -12.11
C GLY A 255 -18.60 -36.83 -12.82
N MET A 256 -18.42 -37.03 -14.12
CA MET A 256 -19.20 -38.04 -14.91
C MET A 256 -18.27 -39.14 -15.44
N GLY A 257 -17.95 -40.08 -14.59
CA GLY A 257 -17.26 -41.31 -14.96
C GLY A 257 -15.97 -41.50 -14.17
N GLY A 258 -15.99 -42.40 -13.21
CA GLY A 258 -14.81 -43.12 -12.72
C GLY A 258 -14.28 -44.05 -13.80
N GLY A 259 -13.97 -43.51 -15.00
CA GLY A 259 -13.24 -44.20 -16.05
C GLY A 259 -11.79 -43.77 -16.01
N SER A 260 -10.85 -44.65 -15.75
CA SER A 260 -9.45 -44.46 -16.05
C SER A 260 -9.36 -43.98 -17.49
N GLY A 261 -8.79 -42.87 -17.85
CA GLY A 261 -8.75 -42.35 -19.23
C GLY A 261 -8.22 -43.32 -20.32
N ASP A 262 -8.33 -44.57 -20.11
CA ASP A 262 -8.08 -45.72 -20.98
C ASP A 262 -9.41 -46.38 -21.33
N PRO A 263 -10.02 -46.03 -22.50
CA PRO A 263 -11.27 -46.65 -22.96
C PRO A 263 -11.21 -48.19 -23.12
N LEU A 264 -10.01 -48.76 -23.22
CA LEU A 264 -9.78 -50.18 -23.29
C LEU A 264 -9.76 -50.82 -21.90
N GLY A 265 -9.23 -50.17 -20.89
CA GLY A 265 -9.22 -50.61 -19.50
C GLY A 265 -10.61 -50.65 -18.90
N ASP A 266 -11.48 -49.70 -19.22
CA ASP A 266 -12.87 -49.67 -18.76
C ASP A 266 -13.72 -50.79 -19.36
N ILE A 267 -13.48 -51.18 -20.62
CA ILE A 267 -14.15 -52.30 -21.29
C ILE A 267 -13.69 -53.65 -20.74
N LEU A 268 -12.44 -53.79 -20.34
CA LEU A 268 -11.88 -55.02 -19.81
C LEU A 268 -12.31 -55.30 -18.36
N ASN A 269 -12.51 -54.23 -17.55
CA ASN A 269 -12.98 -54.37 -16.17
C ASN A 269 -14.49 -54.71 -16.06
N ASP A 270 -15.29 -54.49 -17.10
CA ASP A 270 -16.71 -54.87 -17.14
C ASP A 270 -16.92 -56.38 -17.44
N TYR A 271 -15.85 -57.15 -17.71
CA TYR A 271 -15.91 -58.57 -18.02
C TYR A 271 -15.24 -59.47 -16.96
N GLU A 272 -14.76 -58.90 -15.82
CA GLU A 272 -14.40 -59.69 -14.62
C GLU A 272 -15.49 -59.58 -13.54
#